data_d88840bc8de86f003c536a00d00c9ca5
#
_entry.id   d88840bc8de86f003c536a00d00c9ca5
#
_cell.length_a   1.000
_cell.length_b   1.000
_cell.length_c   1.000
_cell.angle_alpha   90.00
_cell.angle_beta   90.00
_cell.angle_gamma   90.00
#
_symmetry.space_group_name_H-M   'P 1'
#
loop_
_entity.id
_entity.type
_entity.pdbx_description
1 polymer ?
#
loop_
_entity_poly.entity_id
_entity_poly.type
_entity_poly.pdbx_seq_one_letter_code
_entity_poly.pdbx_strand_id
1 'polypeptide(L)'
;MDTASASPAAAAPSPQRVACADALDRQERLYRAAFGKSDGERVLPWRYERSPHGASITLLTCEGEEPVAAYACNARRVCSAGGAAVPVGETGDVMTHPEHRGRGLFLTLDRQAMEEARGEGWPVVIGLPNSKSADIFTTKLGWEAVGSIRPWTFVLTAGAQARAARRRAGRLASIAVPWTAWRGSMRRGALRKRFFGKINAVAIPRFTEKADALFEEVRGRWPWIQERSAAFLNWRFVEAPSKRFRAHGVYAPDGSLRGYAVVQLPERGESVGWVVDLLAADEVAFAGAMEAALGHLQKVGAAVARATAVEGSWWERQLRASGFRAPASGDRKRIIAHVLEPGHALAQAVRRPADWYFTDADRDDEVCS
;
A
#
# COMPACT_ATOMS: atom_id res chain seq x y z
N MET A 1 -22.54 -28.06 -54.10
CA MET A 1 -21.74 -26.85 -53.79
C MET A 1 -22.44 -26.15 -52.63
N ASP A 2 -22.05 -26.58 -51.43
CA ASP A 2 -22.53 -25.98 -50.21
C ASP A 2 -21.61 -24.82 -49.80
N THR A 3 -22.09 -23.62 -49.88
CA THR A 3 -21.44 -22.44 -49.38
C THR A 3 -21.73 -22.37 -47.85
N ALA A 4 -20.79 -22.86 -47.05
CA ALA A 4 -20.85 -22.64 -45.61
C ALA A 4 -20.74 -21.15 -45.33
N SER A 5 -21.86 -20.57 -44.89
CA SER A 5 -21.96 -19.19 -44.35
C SER A 5 -21.14 -19.12 -43.06
N ALA A 6 -20.00 -18.46 -43.13
CA ALA A 6 -19.24 -18.12 -41.94
C ALA A 6 -20.06 -17.18 -41.07
N SER A 7 -20.47 -17.64 -39.90
CA SER A 7 -21.13 -16.82 -38.88
C SER A 7 -20.22 -15.62 -38.55
N PRO A 8 -20.70 -14.37 -38.50
CA PRO A 8 -19.86 -13.25 -38.11
C PRO A 8 -19.32 -13.48 -36.70
N ALA A 9 -18.01 -13.36 -36.54
CA ALA A 9 -17.36 -13.43 -35.24
C ALA A 9 -18.05 -12.42 -34.31
N ALA A 10 -18.60 -12.90 -33.21
CA ALA A 10 -19.25 -12.05 -32.24
C ALA A 10 -18.24 -10.95 -31.80
N ALA A 11 -18.65 -9.70 -31.87
CA ALA A 11 -17.83 -8.58 -31.45
C ALA A 11 -17.37 -8.84 -30.00
N ALA A 12 -16.10 -8.56 -29.73
CA ALA A 12 -15.58 -8.73 -28.38
C ALA A 12 -16.39 -7.85 -27.41
N PRO A 13 -16.79 -8.37 -26.23
CA PRO A 13 -17.61 -7.62 -25.30
C PRO A 13 -16.89 -6.35 -24.84
N SER A 14 -17.61 -5.22 -24.89
CA SER A 14 -17.05 -3.92 -24.52
C SER A 14 -17.10 -3.71 -23.02
N PRO A 15 -16.07 -3.10 -22.41
CA PRO A 15 -16.11 -2.72 -21.01
C PRO A 15 -17.19 -1.68 -20.74
N GLN A 16 -17.80 -1.75 -19.55
CA GLN A 16 -18.77 -0.77 -19.08
C GLN A 16 -18.33 -0.20 -17.74
N ARG A 17 -18.43 1.12 -17.57
CA ARG A 17 -18.28 1.74 -16.25
C ARG A 17 -19.47 1.33 -15.38
N VAL A 18 -19.19 0.86 -14.18
CA VAL A 18 -20.22 0.39 -13.24
C VAL A 18 -19.97 0.99 -11.85
N ALA A 19 -21.06 1.32 -11.14
CA ALA A 19 -20.96 1.54 -9.71
C ALA A 19 -20.84 0.19 -8.99
N CYS A 20 -20.05 0.12 -7.90
CA CYS A 20 -19.86 -1.13 -7.18
C CYS A 20 -21.19 -1.67 -6.63
N ALA A 21 -22.06 -0.78 -6.12
CA ALA A 21 -23.36 -1.17 -5.58
C ALA A 21 -24.25 -1.90 -6.63
N ASP A 22 -24.19 -1.48 -7.89
CA ASP A 22 -25.01 -2.04 -8.97
C ASP A 22 -24.45 -3.34 -9.56
N ALA A 23 -23.17 -3.62 -9.31
CA ALA A 23 -22.45 -4.75 -9.91
C ALA A 23 -21.77 -5.65 -8.87
N LEU A 24 -22.07 -5.47 -7.58
CA LEU A 24 -21.35 -6.12 -6.49
C LEU A 24 -21.31 -7.65 -6.64
N ASP A 25 -22.44 -8.28 -6.90
CA ASP A 25 -22.53 -9.75 -7.06
C ASP A 25 -21.66 -10.25 -8.23
N ARG A 26 -21.65 -9.49 -9.34
CA ARG A 26 -20.86 -9.83 -10.52
C ARG A 26 -19.36 -9.64 -10.23
N GLN A 27 -18.99 -8.54 -9.58
CA GLN A 27 -17.61 -8.28 -9.19
C GLN A 27 -17.12 -9.32 -8.17
N GLU A 28 -17.94 -9.70 -7.18
CA GLU A 28 -17.59 -10.71 -6.18
C GLU A 28 -17.39 -12.10 -6.81
N ARG A 29 -18.28 -12.52 -7.73
CA ARG A 29 -18.08 -13.77 -8.47
C ARG A 29 -16.76 -13.79 -9.23
N LEU A 30 -16.46 -12.71 -9.95
CA LEU A 30 -15.21 -12.57 -10.70
C LEU A 30 -13.99 -12.52 -9.77
N TYR A 31 -14.09 -11.78 -8.65
CA TYR A 31 -13.03 -11.69 -7.64
C TYR A 31 -12.69 -13.08 -7.08
N ARG A 32 -13.71 -13.85 -6.75
CA ARG A 32 -13.56 -15.24 -6.28
C ARG A 32 -12.94 -16.14 -7.34
N ALA A 33 -13.39 -16.05 -8.59
CA ALA A 33 -12.86 -16.84 -9.71
C ALA A 33 -11.39 -16.49 -10.03
N ALA A 34 -11.03 -15.20 -9.95
CA ALA A 34 -9.71 -14.71 -10.31
C ALA A 34 -8.66 -14.91 -9.20
N PHE A 35 -9.04 -14.70 -7.93
CA PHE A 35 -8.12 -14.65 -6.79
C PHE A 35 -8.36 -15.73 -5.74
N GLY A 36 -9.43 -16.52 -5.82
CA GLY A 36 -9.78 -17.54 -4.83
C GLY A 36 -10.22 -16.95 -3.47
N LYS A 37 -10.61 -15.69 -3.40
CA LYS A 37 -11.02 -14.98 -2.19
C LYS A 37 -12.52 -14.74 -2.17
N SER A 38 -13.12 -14.65 -0.99
CA SER A 38 -14.57 -14.58 -0.79
C SER A 38 -15.06 -13.40 0.07
N ASP A 39 -14.19 -12.44 0.38
CA ASP A 39 -14.52 -11.28 1.22
C ASP A 39 -14.74 -9.98 0.42
N GLY A 40 -14.90 -10.10 -0.90
CA GLY A 40 -15.12 -8.97 -1.80
C GLY A 40 -16.35 -8.14 -1.45
N GLU A 41 -17.45 -8.77 -1.02
CA GLU A 41 -18.67 -8.08 -0.57
C GLU A 41 -18.43 -7.01 0.50
N ARG A 42 -17.42 -7.20 1.34
CA ARG A 42 -17.05 -6.27 2.40
C ARG A 42 -15.97 -5.29 1.97
N VAL A 43 -15.03 -5.76 1.14
CA VAL A 43 -13.83 -5.02 0.76
C VAL A 43 -14.09 -4.10 -0.43
N LEU A 44 -14.80 -4.56 -1.45
CA LEU A 44 -14.99 -3.80 -2.68
C LEU A 44 -15.78 -2.48 -2.46
N PRO A 45 -16.93 -2.46 -1.75
CA PRO A 45 -17.62 -1.19 -1.48
C PRO A 45 -16.79 -0.23 -0.62
N TRP A 46 -16.06 -0.76 0.37
CA TRP A 46 -15.18 0.06 1.19
C TRP A 46 -14.07 0.70 0.35
N ARG A 47 -13.46 -0.05 -0.55
CA ARG A 47 -12.34 0.39 -1.38
C ARG A 47 -12.77 1.34 -2.50
N TYR A 48 -13.87 1.00 -3.20
CA TYR A 48 -14.23 1.68 -4.43
C TYR A 48 -15.14 2.89 -4.25
N GLU A 49 -15.96 2.92 -3.20
CA GLU A 49 -16.98 3.96 -3.03
C GLU A 49 -16.81 4.81 -1.78
N ARG A 50 -16.27 4.21 -0.70
CA ARG A 50 -16.18 4.90 0.61
C ARG A 50 -14.87 5.62 0.84
N SER A 51 -13.97 5.65 -0.14
CA SER A 51 -12.73 6.39 -0.03
C SER A 51 -13.00 7.89 0.05
N PRO A 52 -12.43 8.62 1.03
CA PRO A 52 -12.57 10.08 1.10
C PRO A 52 -11.83 10.80 -0.04
N HIS A 53 -11.02 10.09 -0.80
CA HIS A 53 -10.32 10.64 -1.96
C HIS A 53 -11.18 10.64 -3.23
N GLY A 54 -12.37 10.06 -3.20
CA GLY A 54 -13.31 9.94 -4.31
C GLY A 54 -13.62 8.50 -4.68
N ALA A 55 -14.64 8.33 -5.52
CA ALA A 55 -15.01 7.03 -6.06
C ALA A 55 -13.96 6.52 -7.05
N SER A 56 -13.78 5.21 -7.08
CA SER A 56 -12.89 4.55 -8.04
C SER A 56 -13.55 4.50 -9.43
N ILE A 57 -12.73 4.53 -10.48
CA ILE A 57 -13.15 4.10 -11.81
C ILE A 57 -13.20 2.57 -11.77
N THR A 58 -14.38 1.99 -11.93
CA THR A 58 -14.58 0.55 -12.00
C THR A 58 -15.20 0.17 -13.34
N LEU A 59 -14.51 -0.69 -14.08
CA LEU A 59 -14.93 -1.19 -15.38
C LEU A 59 -15.20 -2.69 -15.29
N LEU A 60 -16.29 -3.13 -15.92
CA LEU A 60 -16.70 -4.52 -15.99
C LEU A 60 -16.98 -4.91 -17.44
N THR A 61 -16.52 -6.08 -17.83
CA THR A 61 -16.85 -6.72 -19.10
C THR A 61 -17.62 -7.99 -18.82
N CYS A 62 -18.77 -8.17 -19.45
CA CYS A 62 -19.62 -9.35 -19.33
C CYS A 62 -19.85 -10.03 -20.68
N GLU A 63 -20.00 -11.33 -20.67
CA GLU A 63 -20.59 -12.13 -21.78
C GLU A 63 -22.00 -12.56 -21.32
N GLY A 64 -23.04 -11.89 -21.80
CA GLY A 64 -24.38 -11.98 -21.23
C GLY A 64 -24.38 -11.50 -19.78
N GLU A 65 -24.84 -12.33 -18.85
CA GLU A 65 -24.85 -12.05 -17.42
C GLU A 65 -23.53 -12.42 -16.70
N GLU A 66 -22.60 -13.07 -17.41
CA GLU A 66 -21.38 -13.59 -16.77
C GLU A 66 -20.25 -12.56 -16.83
N PRO A 67 -19.70 -12.13 -15.67
CA PRO A 67 -18.58 -11.21 -15.63
C PRO A 67 -17.29 -11.94 -16.01
N VAL A 68 -16.64 -11.48 -17.07
CA VAL A 68 -15.43 -12.13 -17.60
C VAL A 68 -14.15 -11.35 -17.33
N ALA A 69 -14.23 -10.02 -17.16
CA ALA A 69 -13.08 -9.21 -16.77
C ALA A 69 -13.51 -7.93 -16.04
N ALA A 70 -12.66 -7.44 -15.14
CA ALA A 70 -12.85 -6.17 -14.46
C ALA A 70 -11.52 -5.45 -14.25
N TYR A 71 -11.61 -4.14 -14.06
CA TYR A 71 -10.51 -3.24 -13.78
C TYR A 71 -10.95 -2.19 -12.79
N ALA A 72 -10.15 -1.95 -11.77
CA ALA A 72 -10.36 -0.84 -10.87
C ALA A 72 -9.19 0.15 -10.91
N CYS A 73 -9.50 1.43 -10.89
CA CYS A 73 -8.53 2.49 -10.67
C CYS A 73 -9.02 3.35 -9.52
N ASN A 74 -8.35 3.23 -8.37
CA ASN A 74 -8.76 3.86 -7.13
C ASN A 74 -8.35 5.34 -7.12
N ALA A 75 -9.28 6.21 -6.75
CA ALA A 75 -8.96 7.62 -6.55
C ALA A 75 -8.02 7.78 -5.35
N ARG A 76 -6.97 8.56 -5.53
CA ARG A 76 -6.02 9.00 -4.50
C ARG A 76 -5.85 10.51 -4.58
N ARG A 77 -5.40 11.12 -3.50
CA ARG A 77 -5.03 12.54 -3.47
C ARG A 77 -3.58 12.66 -3.06
N VAL A 78 -2.79 13.32 -3.90
CA VAL A 78 -1.35 13.48 -3.70
C VAL A 78 -1.02 14.96 -3.63
N CYS A 79 -0.23 15.35 -2.63
CA CYS A 79 0.38 16.67 -2.56
C CYS A 79 1.78 16.62 -3.19
N SER A 80 2.08 17.62 -4.01
CA SER A 80 3.44 17.97 -4.35
C SER A 80 3.98 19.03 -3.39
N ALA A 81 5.29 19.17 -3.25
CA ALA A 81 5.90 20.14 -2.36
C ALA A 81 5.32 21.55 -2.59
N GLY A 82 4.64 22.10 -1.57
CA GLY A 82 4.03 23.42 -1.60
C GLY A 82 2.71 23.56 -2.36
N GLY A 83 2.21 22.48 -2.99
CA GLY A 83 0.97 22.49 -3.78
C GLY A 83 -0.26 21.97 -3.02
N ALA A 84 -1.44 22.24 -3.57
CA ALA A 84 -2.69 21.62 -3.13
C ALA A 84 -2.69 20.12 -3.46
N ALA A 85 -3.56 19.36 -2.78
CA ALA A 85 -3.77 17.96 -3.09
C ALA A 85 -4.44 17.80 -4.48
N VAL A 86 -3.83 17.00 -5.33
CA VAL A 86 -4.27 16.72 -6.70
C VAL A 86 -4.80 15.29 -6.76
N PRO A 87 -5.94 15.03 -7.43
CA PRO A 87 -6.42 13.69 -7.63
C PRO A 87 -5.48 12.93 -8.59
N VAL A 88 -5.20 11.67 -8.27
CA VAL A 88 -4.44 10.73 -9.10
C VAL A 88 -5.10 9.36 -9.03
N GLY A 89 -4.76 8.47 -9.96
CA GLY A 89 -5.24 7.09 -9.92
C GLY A 89 -4.23 6.12 -9.31
N GLU A 90 -4.73 5.05 -8.72
CA GLU A 90 -3.95 3.86 -8.37
C GLU A 90 -4.66 2.63 -8.94
N THR A 91 -4.04 1.99 -9.94
CA THR A 91 -4.62 0.77 -10.54
C THR A 91 -4.49 -0.41 -9.60
N GLY A 92 -5.58 -1.12 -9.42
CA GLY A 92 -5.68 -2.32 -8.60
C GLY A 92 -6.78 -3.25 -9.09
N ASP A 93 -6.86 -4.44 -8.49
CA ASP A 93 -7.91 -5.44 -8.74
C ASP A 93 -8.20 -5.70 -10.23
N VAL A 94 -7.13 -5.77 -11.05
CA VAL A 94 -7.25 -6.14 -12.45
C VAL A 94 -7.53 -7.65 -12.54
N MET A 95 -8.73 -8.00 -12.95
CA MET A 95 -9.26 -9.35 -12.93
C MET A 95 -9.63 -9.84 -14.32
N THR A 96 -9.29 -11.08 -14.64
CA THR A 96 -9.81 -11.79 -15.81
C THR A 96 -10.13 -13.20 -15.40
N HIS A 97 -11.37 -13.64 -15.67
CA HIS A 97 -11.81 -14.99 -15.41
C HIS A 97 -10.83 -15.99 -16.06
N PRO A 98 -10.40 -17.05 -15.37
CA PRO A 98 -9.37 -17.98 -15.89
C PRO A 98 -9.63 -18.46 -17.30
N GLU A 99 -10.86 -18.81 -17.65
CA GLU A 99 -11.28 -19.33 -18.95
C GLU A 99 -11.33 -18.28 -20.08
N HIS A 100 -11.29 -16.99 -19.72
CA HIS A 100 -11.35 -15.88 -20.67
C HIS A 100 -10.00 -15.16 -20.85
N ARG A 101 -8.91 -15.72 -20.31
CA ARG A 101 -7.56 -15.18 -20.46
C ARG A 101 -7.07 -15.31 -21.91
N GLY A 102 -6.11 -14.46 -22.29
CA GLY A 102 -5.53 -14.47 -23.64
C GLY A 102 -6.37 -13.77 -24.72
N ARG A 103 -7.55 -13.25 -24.39
CA ARG A 103 -8.51 -12.61 -25.34
C ARG A 103 -8.34 -11.09 -25.45
N GLY A 104 -7.31 -10.51 -24.86
CA GLY A 104 -7.05 -9.06 -24.93
C GLY A 104 -7.90 -8.20 -24.00
N LEU A 105 -8.79 -8.78 -23.17
CA LEU A 105 -9.71 -8.04 -22.30
C LEU A 105 -8.99 -7.06 -21.37
N PHE A 106 -7.86 -7.47 -20.80
CA PHE A 106 -7.04 -6.61 -19.96
C PHE A 106 -6.56 -5.34 -20.70
N LEU A 107 -6.12 -5.48 -21.97
CA LEU A 107 -5.61 -4.37 -22.75
C LEU A 107 -6.73 -3.35 -23.07
N THR A 108 -7.92 -3.84 -23.34
CA THR A 108 -9.10 -3.00 -23.63
C THR A 108 -9.53 -2.25 -22.37
N LEU A 109 -9.61 -2.95 -21.22
CA LEU A 109 -9.99 -2.37 -19.94
C LEU A 109 -9.00 -1.28 -19.50
N ASP A 110 -7.69 -1.53 -19.62
CA ASP A 110 -6.67 -0.54 -19.23
C ASP A 110 -6.77 0.73 -20.06
N ARG A 111 -6.90 0.60 -21.40
CA ARG A 111 -7.03 1.77 -22.27
C ARG A 111 -8.26 2.61 -21.91
N GLN A 112 -9.41 1.98 -21.70
CA GLN A 112 -10.61 2.67 -21.29
C GLN A 112 -10.44 3.31 -19.90
N ALA A 113 -9.84 2.61 -18.93
CA ALA A 113 -9.58 3.17 -17.61
C ALA A 113 -8.69 4.42 -17.66
N MET A 114 -7.69 4.44 -18.56
CA MET A 114 -6.83 5.61 -18.74
C MET A 114 -7.57 6.77 -19.45
N GLU A 115 -8.51 6.49 -20.35
CA GLU A 115 -9.39 7.51 -20.96
C GLU A 115 -10.33 8.11 -19.90
N GLU A 116 -10.97 7.29 -19.08
CA GLU A 116 -11.81 7.71 -17.96
C GLU A 116 -11.01 8.56 -16.96
N ALA A 117 -9.82 8.09 -16.57
CA ALA A 117 -8.92 8.81 -15.66
C ALA A 117 -8.54 10.20 -16.19
N ARG A 118 -8.31 10.31 -17.50
CA ARG A 118 -8.07 11.60 -18.15
C ARG A 118 -9.31 12.49 -18.10
N GLY A 119 -10.50 11.90 -18.30
CA GLY A 119 -11.79 12.61 -18.17
C GLY A 119 -12.05 13.12 -16.75
N GLU A 120 -11.60 12.40 -15.73
CA GLU A 120 -11.65 12.84 -14.31
C GLU A 120 -10.56 13.90 -13.97
N GLY A 121 -9.70 14.26 -14.92
CA GLY A 121 -8.63 15.24 -14.71
C GLY A 121 -7.46 14.69 -13.89
N TRP A 122 -7.24 13.39 -13.86
CA TRP A 122 -6.09 12.81 -13.17
C TRP A 122 -4.83 12.94 -14.03
N PRO A 123 -3.77 13.62 -13.56
CA PRO A 123 -2.56 13.80 -14.37
C PRO A 123 -1.71 12.54 -14.47
N VAL A 124 -1.84 11.63 -13.50
CA VAL A 124 -1.01 10.43 -13.37
C VAL A 124 -1.82 9.29 -12.76
N VAL A 125 -1.56 8.08 -13.21
CA VAL A 125 -1.99 6.83 -12.55
C VAL A 125 -0.75 6.02 -12.19
N ILE A 126 -0.71 5.48 -10.98
CA ILE A 126 0.36 4.57 -10.50
C ILE A 126 -0.18 3.16 -10.34
N GLY A 127 0.72 2.18 -10.23
CA GLY A 127 0.35 0.80 -9.94
C GLY A 127 1.48 -0.01 -9.34
N LEU A 128 1.10 -1.07 -8.61
CA LEU A 128 1.99 -2.04 -7.98
C LEU A 128 1.66 -3.45 -8.48
N PRO A 129 1.83 -3.72 -9.77
CA PRO A 129 1.44 -4.98 -10.36
C PRO A 129 2.27 -6.16 -9.84
N ASN A 130 1.72 -7.36 -9.95
CA ASN A 130 2.52 -8.57 -9.82
C ASN A 130 3.49 -8.73 -11.01
N SER A 131 4.46 -9.63 -10.90
CA SER A 131 5.50 -9.80 -11.93
C SER A 131 4.94 -10.11 -13.33
N LYS A 132 3.83 -10.86 -13.44
CA LYS A 132 3.21 -11.23 -14.72
C LYS A 132 2.51 -10.05 -15.39
N SER A 133 1.76 -9.27 -14.62
CA SER A 133 1.05 -8.10 -15.16
C SER A 133 1.99 -6.91 -15.41
N ALA A 134 3.07 -6.77 -14.64
CA ALA A 134 4.03 -5.68 -14.82
C ALA A 134 4.62 -5.63 -16.25
N ASP A 135 4.95 -6.78 -16.81
CA ASP A 135 5.49 -6.85 -18.18
C ASP A 135 4.44 -6.45 -19.23
N ILE A 136 3.17 -6.81 -19.04
CA ILE A 136 2.09 -6.40 -19.95
C ILE A 136 1.90 -4.88 -19.90
N PHE A 137 1.84 -4.30 -18.72
CA PHE A 137 1.72 -2.85 -18.55
C PHE A 137 2.83 -2.09 -19.27
N THR A 138 4.09 -2.51 -19.09
CA THR A 138 5.23 -1.78 -19.62
C THR A 138 5.53 -2.05 -21.09
N THR A 139 5.19 -3.25 -21.63
CA THR A 139 5.50 -3.60 -23.02
C THR A 139 4.35 -3.36 -23.99
N LYS A 140 3.08 -3.35 -23.52
CA LYS A 140 1.90 -3.31 -24.38
C LYS A 140 0.99 -2.11 -24.14
N LEU A 141 1.06 -1.47 -22.98
CA LEU A 141 0.13 -0.44 -22.55
C LEU A 141 0.78 0.93 -22.32
N GLY A 142 2.07 1.05 -22.57
CA GLY A 142 2.80 2.33 -22.50
C GLY A 142 3.05 2.85 -21.08
N TRP A 143 2.92 1.98 -20.06
CA TRP A 143 3.29 2.33 -18.70
C TRP A 143 4.81 2.35 -18.53
N GLU A 144 5.30 3.24 -17.68
CA GLU A 144 6.70 3.36 -17.32
C GLU A 144 7.00 2.60 -16.02
N ALA A 145 8.07 1.80 -15.98
CA ALA A 145 8.60 1.27 -14.73
C ALA A 145 9.44 2.36 -14.06
N VAL A 146 8.94 2.95 -12.98
CA VAL A 146 9.57 4.12 -12.34
C VAL A 146 10.41 3.77 -11.11
N GLY A 147 10.20 2.60 -10.51
CA GLY A 147 10.96 2.16 -9.34
C GLY A 147 10.52 0.81 -8.81
N SER A 148 10.88 0.54 -7.58
CA SER A 148 10.51 -0.71 -6.90
C SER A 148 10.31 -0.52 -5.40
N ILE A 149 9.45 -1.34 -4.83
CA ILE A 149 9.29 -1.50 -3.39
C ILE A 149 9.80 -2.87 -2.95
N ARG A 150 10.23 -2.94 -1.69
CA ARG A 150 10.63 -4.20 -1.06
C ARG A 150 10.29 -4.24 0.42
N PRO A 151 10.05 -5.43 0.98
CA PRO A 151 9.81 -5.58 2.41
C PRO A 151 11.09 -5.41 3.22
N TRP A 152 10.94 -4.80 4.39
CA TRP A 152 11.95 -4.68 5.44
C TRP A 152 11.47 -5.41 6.67
N THR A 153 12.39 -6.00 7.44
CA THR A 153 12.08 -6.87 8.57
C THR A 153 12.82 -6.43 9.82
N PHE A 154 12.09 -6.33 10.93
CA PHE A 154 12.62 -6.12 12.27
C PHE A 154 12.26 -7.33 13.16
N VAL A 155 13.25 -7.93 13.82
CA VAL A 155 13.03 -9.10 14.67
C VAL A 155 12.76 -8.66 16.10
N LEU A 156 11.57 -8.95 16.61
CA LEU A 156 11.07 -8.49 17.91
C LEU A 156 11.48 -9.40 19.07
N THR A 157 11.57 -10.72 18.86
CA THR A 157 11.83 -11.68 19.93
C THR A 157 13.18 -12.40 19.79
N ALA A 158 13.81 -12.77 20.89
CA ALA A 158 15.08 -13.52 20.90
C ALA A 158 14.98 -14.86 20.16
N GLY A 159 13.87 -15.58 20.33
CA GLY A 159 13.63 -16.85 19.62
C GLY A 159 13.51 -16.68 18.10
N ALA A 160 12.90 -15.59 17.62
CA ALA A 160 12.84 -15.27 16.19
C ALA A 160 14.21 -14.80 15.68
N GLN A 161 14.99 -14.07 16.49
CA GLN A 161 16.37 -13.71 16.17
C GLN A 161 17.25 -14.94 16.01
N ALA A 162 17.13 -15.91 16.92
CA ALA A 162 17.84 -17.19 16.84
C ALA A 162 17.52 -17.96 15.55
N ARG A 163 16.24 -18.03 15.18
CA ARG A 163 15.81 -18.66 13.93
C ARG A 163 16.36 -17.93 12.69
N ALA A 164 16.31 -16.61 12.68
CA ALA A 164 16.82 -15.78 11.57
C ALA A 164 18.35 -15.94 11.40
N ALA A 165 19.09 -15.98 12.52
CA ALA A 165 20.54 -16.20 12.53
C ALA A 165 20.90 -17.61 12.00
N ARG A 166 20.19 -18.66 12.44
CA ARG A 166 20.39 -20.04 11.95
C ARG A 166 20.15 -20.18 10.45
N ARG A 167 19.15 -19.49 9.89
CA ARG A 167 18.90 -19.49 8.44
C ARG A 167 20.00 -18.81 7.62
N ARG A 168 20.67 -17.80 8.19
CA ARG A 168 21.74 -17.03 7.49
C ARG A 168 23.13 -17.65 7.56
N ALA A 169 23.47 -18.30 8.63
CA ALA A 169 24.83 -18.73 8.91
C ALA A 169 24.98 -20.24 9.19
N GLY A 170 23.94 -21.04 8.97
CA GLY A 170 23.98 -22.47 9.22
C GLY A 170 24.15 -22.83 10.71
N ARG A 171 24.62 -24.08 11.00
CA ARG A 171 24.77 -24.61 12.38
C ARG A 171 25.78 -23.86 13.26
N LEU A 172 26.75 -23.15 12.68
CA LEU A 172 27.76 -22.40 13.43
C LEU A 172 27.27 -21.08 14.04
N ALA A 173 26.06 -20.63 13.67
CA ALA A 173 25.50 -19.37 14.18
C ALA A 173 24.94 -19.45 15.61
N SER A 174 24.89 -20.61 16.24
CA SER A 174 24.32 -20.77 17.59
C SER A 174 25.11 -19.99 18.67
N ILE A 175 26.37 -19.65 18.42
CA ILE A 175 27.26 -18.93 19.36
C ILE A 175 27.10 -17.39 19.21
N ALA A 176 26.70 -16.88 18.03
CA ALA A 176 26.58 -15.44 17.77
C ALA A 176 25.22 -14.84 18.14
N VAL A 177 24.22 -15.67 18.44
CA VAL A 177 22.82 -15.24 18.72
C VAL A 177 22.70 -14.34 19.96
N PRO A 178 23.40 -14.58 21.08
CA PRO A 178 23.35 -13.68 22.24
C PRO A 178 23.84 -12.27 21.92
N TRP A 179 24.83 -12.16 21.04
CA TRP A 179 25.48 -10.87 20.69
C TRP A 179 24.63 -10.00 19.77
N THR A 180 23.94 -10.58 18.81
CA THR A 180 23.05 -9.87 17.90
C THR A 180 21.73 -9.46 18.59
N ALA A 181 21.23 -10.30 19.48
CA ALA A 181 20.09 -9.99 20.34
C ALA A 181 20.43 -8.84 21.31
N TRP A 182 21.62 -8.90 21.91
CA TRP A 182 22.14 -7.87 22.80
C TRP A 182 22.38 -6.54 22.05
N ARG A 183 22.98 -6.54 20.84
CA ARG A 183 23.12 -5.34 20.01
C ARG A 183 21.77 -4.75 19.54
N GLY A 184 20.79 -5.58 19.23
CA GLY A 184 19.43 -5.12 18.91
C GLY A 184 18.73 -4.48 20.12
N SER A 185 18.93 -5.07 21.31
CA SER A 185 18.41 -4.50 22.57
C SER A 185 19.16 -3.24 22.99
N MET A 186 20.48 -3.17 22.73
CA MET A 186 21.31 -1.98 23.03
C MET A 186 20.98 -0.80 22.10
N ARG A 187 20.70 -1.07 20.80
CA ARG A 187 20.27 0.00 19.88
C ARG A 187 18.87 0.53 20.25
N ARG A 188 17.96 -0.33 20.68
CA ARG A 188 16.68 0.08 21.30
C ARG A 188 16.93 0.88 22.58
N GLY A 189 17.86 0.42 23.42
CA GLY A 189 18.26 1.13 24.63
C GLY A 189 18.93 2.49 24.36
N ALA A 190 19.69 2.62 23.28
CA ALA A 190 20.33 3.88 22.90
C ALA A 190 19.31 4.89 22.32
N LEU A 191 18.38 4.46 21.46
CA LEU A 191 17.25 5.27 21.03
C LEU A 191 16.38 5.65 22.24
N ARG A 192 16.05 4.68 23.08
CA ARG A 192 15.30 4.89 24.32
C ARG A 192 16.02 5.82 25.29
N LYS A 193 17.34 5.69 25.52
CA LYS A 193 18.12 6.60 26.39
C LYS A 193 18.24 8.02 25.83
N ARG A 194 18.37 8.18 24.51
CA ARG A 194 18.48 9.50 23.88
C ARG A 194 17.18 10.31 23.98
N PHE A 195 16.04 9.63 24.10
CA PHE A 195 14.70 10.27 24.12
C PHE A 195 13.87 9.91 25.35
N PHE A 196 14.47 9.21 26.35
CA PHE A 196 13.77 8.72 27.52
C PHE A 196 13.25 9.88 28.39
N GLY A 197 11.96 9.87 28.67
CA GLY A 197 11.31 10.77 29.62
C GLY A 197 10.46 11.89 29.05
N LYS A 198 10.39 12.02 27.71
CA LYS A 198 9.65 13.13 27.07
C LYS A 198 8.52 12.69 26.10
N ILE A 199 8.33 11.38 25.88
CA ILE A 199 7.42 10.91 24.86
C ILE A 199 6.40 9.95 25.46
N ASN A 200 5.17 10.42 25.60
CA ASN A 200 4.02 9.57 25.90
C ASN A 200 3.30 9.24 24.59
N ALA A 201 3.49 8.02 24.09
CA ALA A 201 2.67 7.52 23.00
C ALA A 201 1.37 6.93 23.56
N VAL A 202 0.24 7.40 23.07
CA VAL A 202 -1.11 6.97 23.46
C VAL A 202 -1.81 6.30 22.30
N ALA A 203 -2.69 5.34 22.58
CA ALA A 203 -3.52 4.74 21.54
C ALA A 203 -4.45 5.81 20.91
N ILE A 204 -4.56 5.78 19.60
CA ILE A 204 -5.51 6.59 18.83
C ILE A 204 -6.66 5.68 18.41
N PRO A 205 -7.84 5.79 19.02
CA PRO A 205 -9.00 5.01 18.61
C PRO A 205 -9.61 5.54 17.29
N ARG A 206 -9.51 6.85 17.07
CA ARG A 206 -9.94 7.56 15.86
C ARG A 206 -9.11 8.82 15.67
N PHE A 207 -8.72 9.09 14.43
CA PHE A 207 -7.98 10.30 14.08
C PHE A 207 -8.92 11.52 14.07
N THR A 208 -8.39 12.68 14.44
CA THR A 208 -9.10 13.95 14.51
C THR A 208 -8.36 15.02 13.71
N GLU A 209 -8.86 16.26 13.73
CA GLU A 209 -8.22 17.43 13.13
C GLU A 209 -6.74 17.63 13.51
N LYS A 210 -6.29 17.00 14.58
CA LYS A 210 -4.86 17.00 14.96
C LYS A 210 -4.00 16.26 13.95
N ALA A 211 -4.55 15.24 13.27
CA ALA A 211 -3.85 14.55 12.20
C ALA A 211 -3.77 15.44 10.95
N ASP A 212 -4.83 16.19 10.65
CA ASP A 212 -4.84 17.15 9.55
C ASP A 212 -3.78 18.22 9.76
N ALA A 213 -3.69 18.79 10.99
CA ALA A 213 -2.69 19.79 11.35
C ALA A 213 -1.25 19.25 11.20
N LEU A 214 -0.99 18.02 11.66
CA LEU A 214 0.30 17.37 11.47
C LEU A 214 0.62 17.17 9.99
N PHE A 215 -0.34 16.72 9.19
CA PHE A 215 -0.15 16.52 7.75
C PHE A 215 0.18 17.84 7.06
N GLU A 216 -0.57 18.91 7.34
CA GLU A 216 -0.30 20.25 6.78
C GLU A 216 1.11 20.76 7.13
N GLU A 217 1.59 20.51 8.36
CA GLU A 217 2.95 20.91 8.79
C GLU A 217 4.06 20.21 7.97
N VAL A 218 3.83 18.95 7.57
CA VAL A 218 4.91 18.12 7.01
C VAL A 218 4.81 17.86 5.51
N ARG A 219 3.62 18.00 4.89
CA ARG A 219 3.36 17.59 3.50
C ARG A 219 4.29 18.26 2.47
N GLY A 220 4.76 19.46 2.74
CA GLY A 220 5.67 20.21 1.88
C GLY A 220 7.10 19.65 1.80
N ARG A 221 7.45 18.62 2.58
CA ARG A 221 8.81 18.05 2.62
C ARG A 221 9.11 17.11 1.45
N TRP A 222 8.07 16.64 0.76
CA TRP A 222 8.21 15.67 -0.33
C TRP A 222 7.53 16.17 -1.60
N PRO A 223 8.13 15.90 -2.77
CA PRO A 223 7.50 16.21 -4.06
C PRO A 223 6.33 15.28 -4.38
N TRP A 224 6.16 14.22 -3.61
CA TRP A 224 5.05 13.27 -3.69
C TRP A 224 4.76 12.71 -2.30
N ILE A 225 3.62 13.04 -1.76
CA ILE A 225 3.05 12.44 -0.55
C ILE A 225 1.54 12.31 -0.71
N GLN A 226 1.01 11.10 -0.52
CA GLN A 226 -0.43 10.90 -0.49
C GLN A 226 -1.02 11.56 0.76
N GLU A 227 -2.20 12.15 0.62
CA GLU A 227 -2.90 12.82 1.72
C GLU A 227 -3.08 11.90 2.94
N ARG A 228 -2.79 12.44 4.12
CA ARG A 228 -2.93 11.80 5.43
C ARG A 228 -3.91 12.55 6.31
N SER A 229 -5.06 12.96 5.74
CA SER A 229 -6.14 13.58 6.50
C SER A 229 -6.74 12.61 7.52
N ALA A 230 -7.37 13.15 8.57
CA ALA A 230 -8.11 12.34 9.54
C ALA A 230 -9.17 11.47 8.84
N ALA A 231 -9.85 12.00 7.83
CA ALA A 231 -10.82 11.26 7.03
C ALA A 231 -10.17 10.04 6.35
N PHE A 232 -9.03 10.23 5.66
CA PHE A 232 -8.30 9.14 5.02
C PHE A 232 -7.81 8.09 6.01
N LEU A 233 -7.17 8.52 7.10
CA LEU A 233 -6.63 7.62 8.11
C LEU A 233 -7.71 6.79 8.82
N ASN A 234 -8.88 7.41 9.07
CA ASN A 234 -10.02 6.72 9.65
C ASN A 234 -10.60 5.70 8.68
N TRP A 235 -10.85 6.08 7.43
CA TRP A 235 -11.30 5.15 6.40
C TRP A 235 -10.32 3.99 6.24
N ARG A 236 -9.02 4.30 6.08
CA ARG A 236 -7.99 3.31 5.76
C ARG A 236 -7.74 2.31 6.89
N PHE A 237 -7.80 2.75 8.16
CA PHE A 237 -7.34 1.95 9.28
C PHE A 237 -8.40 1.67 10.35
N VAL A 238 -9.28 2.62 10.64
CA VAL A 238 -10.30 2.45 11.68
C VAL A 238 -11.53 1.73 11.12
N GLU A 239 -11.93 2.09 9.91
CA GLU A 239 -13.11 1.59 9.21
C GLU A 239 -12.80 0.38 8.30
N ALA A 240 -11.52 0.04 8.13
CA ALA A 240 -11.09 -1.11 7.35
C ALA A 240 -11.83 -2.40 7.75
N PRO A 241 -12.29 -3.19 6.77
CA PRO A 241 -13.06 -4.42 7.06
C PRO A 241 -12.33 -5.43 7.94
N SER A 242 -11.00 -5.54 7.82
CA SER A 242 -10.18 -6.49 8.57
C SER A 242 -10.13 -6.24 10.08
N LYS A 243 -10.36 -4.98 10.52
CA LYS A 243 -10.29 -4.56 11.94
C LYS A 243 -8.94 -4.87 12.64
N ARG A 244 -7.87 -5.09 11.88
CA ARG A 244 -6.57 -5.52 12.40
C ARG A 244 -5.59 -4.38 12.67
N PHE A 245 -5.96 -3.13 12.41
CA PHE A 245 -5.09 -1.98 12.60
C PHE A 245 -5.19 -1.39 14.01
N ARG A 246 -4.06 -0.88 14.52
CA ARG A 246 -3.96 -0.12 15.76
C ARG A 246 -3.04 1.07 15.56
N ALA A 247 -3.50 2.25 15.98
CA ALA A 247 -2.76 3.49 15.85
C ALA A 247 -2.27 3.99 17.21
N HIS A 248 -1.09 4.62 17.22
CA HIS A 248 -0.46 5.23 18.38
C HIS A 248 0.02 6.64 18.01
N GLY A 249 -0.29 7.63 18.85
CA GLY A 249 0.08 9.02 18.65
C GLY A 249 1.09 9.50 19.71
N VAL A 250 1.99 10.34 19.26
CA VAL A 250 2.93 11.10 20.10
C VAL A 250 2.45 12.53 20.16
N TYR A 251 2.24 13.03 21.37
CA TYR A 251 1.70 14.36 21.59
C TYR A 251 2.71 15.27 22.29
N ALA A 252 2.70 16.54 21.92
CA ALA A 252 3.40 17.58 22.66
C ALA A 252 2.64 17.96 23.94
N PRO A 253 3.26 18.72 24.88
CA PRO A 253 2.61 19.14 26.10
C PRO A 253 1.33 19.99 25.90
N ASP A 254 1.23 20.71 24.79
CA ASP A 254 0.06 21.50 24.40
C ASP A 254 -1.07 20.63 23.81
N GLY A 255 -0.88 19.33 23.72
CA GLY A 255 -1.84 18.38 23.16
C GLY A 255 -1.87 18.30 21.64
N SER A 256 -0.96 18.95 20.93
CA SER A 256 -0.80 18.80 19.48
C SER A 256 -0.21 17.42 19.14
N LEU A 257 -0.68 16.81 18.05
CA LEU A 257 -0.13 15.53 17.55
C LEU A 257 1.19 15.83 16.81
N ARG A 258 2.30 15.29 17.32
CA ARG A 258 3.63 15.46 16.71
C ARG A 258 4.04 14.29 15.82
N GLY A 259 3.37 13.15 15.97
CA GLY A 259 3.61 11.98 15.14
C GLY A 259 2.65 10.86 15.49
N TYR A 260 2.46 9.96 14.55
CA TYR A 260 1.70 8.73 14.79
C TYR A 260 2.35 7.56 14.06
N ALA A 261 2.03 6.35 14.51
CA ALA A 261 2.29 5.12 13.77
C ALA A 261 1.06 4.23 13.78
N VAL A 262 0.84 3.53 12.68
CA VAL A 262 -0.20 2.51 12.56
C VAL A 262 0.46 1.15 12.36
N VAL A 263 0.00 0.16 13.12
CA VAL A 263 0.41 -1.23 12.98
C VAL A 263 -0.75 -2.10 12.53
N GLN A 264 -0.45 -3.11 11.72
CA GLN A 264 -1.36 -4.21 11.43
C GLN A 264 -0.97 -5.41 12.31
N LEU A 265 -1.95 -5.94 13.03
CA LEU A 265 -1.76 -7.07 13.93
C LEU A 265 -1.53 -8.37 13.14
N PRO A 266 -0.77 -9.33 13.69
CA PRO A 266 -0.63 -10.66 13.11
C PRO A 266 -1.98 -11.32 12.84
N GLU A 267 -2.06 -12.14 11.81
CA GLU A 267 -3.19 -13.04 11.61
C GLU A 267 -3.22 -14.14 12.67
N ARG A 268 -4.39 -14.73 12.84
CA ARG A 268 -4.57 -15.85 13.80
C ARG A 268 -3.62 -16.99 13.43
N GLY A 269 -2.74 -17.35 14.34
CA GLY A 269 -1.72 -18.40 14.14
C GLY A 269 -0.43 -17.90 13.50
N GLU A 270 -0.36 -16.63 13.08
CA GLU A 270 0.87 -16.03 12.57
C GLU A 270 1.62 -15.22 13.64
N SER A 271 2.87 -14.91 13.35
CA SER A 271 3.73 -14.15 14.25
C SER A 271 4.35 -12.91 13.59
N VAL A 272 3.79 -12.49 12.46
CA VAL A 272 4.26 -11.34 11.68
C VAL A 272 3.25 -10.20 11.81
N GLY A 273 3.67 -9.07 12.35
CA GLY A 273 2.92 -7.82 12.31
C GLY A 273 3.59 -6.82 11.37
N TRP A 274 2.89 -5.73 11.04
CA TRP A 274 3.40 -4.72 10.12
C TRP A 274 3.35 -3.32 10.73
N VAL A 275 4.34 -2.49 10.44
CA VAL A 275 4.27 -1.05 10.60
C VAL A 275 3.84 -0.50 9.25
N VAL A 276 2.55 -0.18 9.14
CA VAL A 276 1.92 0.12 7.84
C VAL A 276 1.93 1.61 7.50
N ASP A 277 1.98 2.47 8.50
CA ASP A 277 2.12 3.92 8.31
C ASP A 277 2.81 4.56 9.51
N LEU A 278 3.55 5.65 9.28
CA LEU A 278 4.14 6.48 10.32
C LEU A 278 4.40 7.87 9.75
N LEU A 279 3.81 8.90 10.32
CA LEU A 279 4.07 10.29 9.97
C LEU A 279 4.52 11.05 11.22
N ALA A 280 5.52 11.92 11.09
CA ALA A 280 6.04 12.68 12.23
C ALA A 280 6.59 14.05 11.81
N ALA A 281 6.40 15.02 12.71
CA ALA A 281 6.88 16.37 12.54
C ALA A 281 8.41 16.50 12.67
N ASP A 282 9.03 15.61 13.46
CA ASP A 282 10.46 15.64 13.73
C ASP A 282 11.00 14.23 14.11
N GLU A 283 12.32 14.13 14.27
CA GLU A 283 13.00 12.86 14.59
C GLU A 283 12.60 12.31 15.98
N VAL A 284 12.27 13.17 16.93
CA VAL A 284 11.88 12.77 18.29
C VAL A 284 10.51 12.10 18.23
N ALA A 285 9.55 12.74 17.58
CA ALA A 285 8.21 12.20 17.37
C ALA A 285 8.25 10.92 16.53
N PHE A 286 9.12 10.88 15.49
CA PHE A 286 9.35 9.66 14.70
C PHE A 286 9.82 8.50 15.57
N ALA A 287 10.86 8.72 16.40
CA ALA A 287 11.42 7.68 17.26
C ALA A 287 10.37 7.16 18.26
N GLY A 288 9.57 8.07 18.85
CA GLY A 288 8.50 7.71 19.77
C GLY A 288 7.39 6.90 19.12
N ALA A 289 6.94 7.31 17.94
CA ALA A 289 5.92 6.58 17.18
C ALA A 289 6.39 5.19 16.76
N MET A 290 7.65 5.07 16.29
CA MET A 290 8.25 3.78 15.93
C MET A 290 8.41 2.87 17.15
N GLU A 291 8.85 3.39 18.30
CA GLU A 291 8.96 2.62 19.55
C GLU A 291 7.59 2.11 20.00
N ALA A 292 6.55 2.95 19.95
CA ALA A 292 5.19 2.56 20.28
C ALA A 292 4.67 1.45 19.37
N ALA A 293 4.90 1.57 18.06
CA ALA A 293 4.52 0.57 17.07
C ALA A 293 5.18 -0.80 17.34
N LEU A 294 6.51 -0.81 17.49
CA LEU A 294 7.27 -2.04 17.74
C LEU A 294 6.93 -2.64 19.11
N GLY A 295 6.75 -1.80 20.13
CA GLY A 295 6.35 -2.21 21.48
C GLY A 295 4.96 -2.85 21.49
N HIS A 296 4.00 -2.28 20.74
CA HIS A 296 2.66 -2.85 20.61
C HIS A 296 2.70 -4.22 19.92
N LEU A 297 3.38 -4.34 18.78
CA LEU A 297 3.53 -5.61 18.08
C LEU A 297 4.18 -6.68 18.95
N GLN A 298 5.21 -6.31 19.73
CA GLN A 298 5.85 -7.22 20.68
C GLN A 298 4.87 -7.66 21.79
N LYS A 299 4.07 -6.73 22.33
CA LYS A 299 3.09 -7.00 23.39
C LYS A 299 2.00 -7.98 22.95
N VAL A 300 1.56 -7.90 21.69
CA VAL A 300 0.57 -8.83 21.11
C VAL A 300 1.17 -10.14 20.61
N GLY A 301 2.45 -10.39 20.87
CA GLY A 301 3.11 -11.66 20.56
C GLY A 301 3.71 -11.77 19.16
N ALA A 302 3.80 -10.69 18.40
CA ALA A 302 4.50 -10.72 17.12
C ALA A 302 5.99 -11.06 17.34
N ALA A 303 6.52 -12.00 16.56
CA ALA A 303 7.93 -12.32 16.56
C ALA A 303 8.73 -11.41 15.63
N VAL A 304 8.05 -10.86 14.61
CA VAL A 304 8.63 -10.06 13.54
C VAL A 304 7.71 -8.90 13.22
N ALA A 305 8.29 -7.71 13.04
CA ALA A 305 7.64 -6.58 12.40
C ALA A 305 8.15 -6.42 10.96
N ARG A 306 7.25 -6.14 10.03
CA ARG A 306 7.57 -5.82 8.64
C ARG A 306 7.12 -4.40 8.31
N ALA A 307 7.70 -3.83 7.27
CA ALA A 307 7.26 -2.61 6.60
C ALA A 307 7.75 -2.67 5.17
N THR A 308 7.05 -2.03 4.24
CA THR A 308 7.50 -1.92 2.84
C THR A 308 8.06 -0.52 2.60
N ALA A 309 9.12 -0.43 1.81
CA ALA A 309 9.68 0.86 1.41
C ALA A 309 10.03 0.89 -0.07
N VAL A 310 9.92 2.05 -0.67
CA VAL A 310 10.49 2.36 -1.99
C VAL A 310 12.01 2.40 -1.86
N GLU A 311 12.72 1.77 -2.80
CA GLU A 311 14.18 1.74 -2.80
C GLU A 311 14.76 3.15 -2.93
N GLY A 312 15.74 3.48 -2.07
CA GLY A 312 16.39 4.80 -2.01
C GLY A 312 15.57 5.88 -1.29
N SER A 313 14.34 5.62 -0.87
CA SER A 313 13.47 6.62 -0.26
C SER A 313 13.92 7.05 1.15
N TRP A 314 13.35 8.18 1.59
CA TRP A 314 13.48 8.62 2.99
C TRP A 314 12.99 7.54 3.96
N TRP A 315 11.84 6.91 3.68
CA TRP A 315 11.27 5.86 4.52
C TRP A 315 12.20 4.65 4.65
N GLU A 316 12.84 4.21 3.55
CA GLU A 316 13.86 3.15 3.58
C GLU A 316 15.00 3.49 4.54
N ARG A 317 15.52 4.73 4.48
CA ARG A 317 16.60 5.20 5.35
C ARG A 317 16.17 5.17 6.83
N GLN A 318 14.93 5.60 7.12
CA GLN A 318 14.38 5.58 8.49
C GLN A 318 14.19 4.15 9.02
N LEU A 319 13.68 3.23 8.21
CA LEU A 319 13.59 1.82 8.58
C LEU A 319 14.96 1.23 8.90
N ARG A 320 15.96 1.51 8.07
CA ARG A 320 17.35 1.08 8.29
C ARG A 320 17.93 1.65 9.59
N ALA A 321 17.74 2.92 9.85
CA ALA A 321 18.19 3.60 11.09
C ALA A 321 17.48 3.01 12.32
N SER A 322 16.20 2.66 12.21
CA SER A 322 15.42 2.01 13.26
C SER A 322 15.80 0.52 13.49
N GLY A 323 16.68 -0.04 12.67
CA GLY A 323 17.19 -1.40 12.84
C GLY A 323 16.51 -2.47 11.99
N PHE A 324 15.59 -2.09 11.10
CA PHE A 324 15.07 -3.01 10.09
C PHE A 324 16.17 -3.45 9.13
N ARG A 325 15.98 -4.60 8.51
CA ARG A 325 16.90 -5.18 7.52
C ARG A 325 16.10 -5.64 6.31
N ALA A 326 16.61 -5.32 5.12
CA ALA A 326 16.10 -5.91 3.89
C ALA A 326 16.56 -7.37 3.81
N PRO A 327 15.74 -8.29 3.31
CA PRO A 327 16.19 -9.64 2.98
C PRO A 327 17.24 -9.59 1.87
N ALA A 328 18.19 -10.53 1.89
CA ALA A 328 19.26 -10.62 0.88
C ALA A 328 18.70 -10.94 -0.53
N SER A 329 17.67 -11.76 -0.58
CA SER A 329 16.84 -12.05 -1.75
C SER A 329 15.40 -11.80 -1.33
N GLY A 330 14.76 -10.79 -1.86
CA GLY A 330 13.38 -10.46 -1.49
C GLY A 330 12.58 -10.11 -2.74
N ASP A 331 11.29 -10.43 -2.68
CA ASP A 331 10.35 -10.04 -3.70
C ASP A 331 10.32 -8.53 -3.84
N ARG A 332 10.84 -8.05 -4.94
CA ARG A 332 10.68 -6.66 -5.37
C ARG A 332 9.43 -6.56 -6.21
N LYS A 333 8.53 -5.65 -5.84
CA LYS A 333 7.42 -5.28 -6.71
C LYS A 333 7.80 -4.01 -7.45
N ARG A 334 7.59 -3.98 -8.76
CA ARG A 334 7.79 -2.77 -9.56
C ARG A 334 6.72 -1.74 -9.20
N ILE A 335 7.12 -0.49 -9.22
CA ILE A 335 6.22 0.65 -9.28
C ILE A 335 6.12 1.02 -10.76
N ILE A 336 4.91 1.08 -11.26
CA ILE A 336 4.65 1.56 -12.62
C ILE A 336 3.84 2.85 -12.57
N ALA A 337 3.96 3.68 -13.60
CA ALA A 337 3.20 4.90 -13.75
C ALA A 337 2.73 5.09 -15.19
N HIS A 338 1.55 5.65 -15.36
CA HIS A 338 1.04 6.13 -16.63
C HIS A 338 0.80 7.64 -16.52
N VAL A 339 1.54 8.42 -17.28
CA VAL A 339 1.44 9.88 -17.27
C VAL A 339 0.37 10.30 -18.28
N LEU A 340 -0.73 10.86 -17.79
CA LEU A 340 -1.85 11.30 -18.60
C LEU A 340 -1.71 12.77 -19.03
N GLU A 341 -1.03 13.58 -18.19
CA GLU A 341 -0.77 15.01 -18.44
C GLU A 341 0.74 15.31 -18.27
N PRO A 342 1.53 15.25 -19.37
CA PRO A 342 2.99 15.39 -19.28
C PRO A 342 3.48 16.75 -18.74
N GLY A 343 2.68 17.80 -18.91
CA GLY A 343 2.98 19.17 -18.41
C GLY A 343 2.76 19.35 -16.91
N HIS A 344 2.08 18.43 -16.24
CA HIS A 344 1.75 18.56 -14.85
C HIS A 344 2.98 18.28 -13.94
N ALA A 345 3.11 18.99 -12.81
CA ALA A 345 4.24 18.82 -11.87
C ALA A 345 4.41 17.37 -11.37
N LEU A 346 3.30 16.66 -11.15
CA LEU A 346 3.33 15.26 -10.72
C LEU A 346 3.90 14.31 -11.78
N ALA A 347 3.89 14.68 -13.07
CA ALA A 347 4.49 13.87 -14.14
C ALA A 347 6.01 13.73 -13.98
N GLN A 348 6.68 14.72 -13.42
CA GLN A 348 8.11 14.65 -13.09
C GLN A 348 8.32 13.95 -11.73
N ALA A 349 7.50 14.27 -10.73
CA ALA A 349 7.61 13.70 -9.40
C ALA A 349 7.39 12.17 -9.42
N VAL A 350 6.44 11.66 -10.23
CA VAL A 350 6.15 10.22 -10.32
C VAL A 350 7.34 9.39 -10.84
N ARG A 351 8.22 9.97 -11.66
CA ARG A 351 9.41 9.30 -12.18
C ARG A 351 10.59 9.24 -11.19
N ARG A 352 10.44 9.85 -10.00
CA ARG A 352 11.47 9.85 -8.95
C ARG A 352 10.94 9.30 -7.63
N PRO A 353 10.55 8.02 -7.59
CA PRO A 353 9.92 7.44 -6.40
C PRO A 353 10.84 7.40 -5.17
N ALA A 354 12.15 7.51 -5.35
CA ALA A 354 13.09 7.68 -4.21
C ALA A 354 12.84 8.97 -3.42
N ASP A 355 12.23 9.98 -4.04
CA ASP A 355 11.89 11.26 -3.40
C ASP A 355 10.47 11.24 -2.78
N TRP A 356 9.72 10.14 -2.93
CA TRP A 356 8.36 10.03 -2.38
C TRP A 356 8.37 9.77 -0.88
N TYR A 357 7.33 10.26 -0.22
CA TYR A 357 6.87 9.68 1.02
C TYR A 357 5.87 8.57 0.67
N PHE A 358 6.26 7.33 0.88
CA PHE A 358 5.46 6.17 0.52
C PHE A 358 5.61 5.08 1.59
N THR A 359 4.48 4.62 2.11
CA THR A 359 4.38 3.55 3.11
C THR A 359 3.38 2.49 2.64
N ASP A 360 3.13 1.48 3.45
CA ASP A 360 2.10 0.48 3.16
C ASP A 360 0.66 1.06 3.19
N ALA A 361 0.46 2.27 3.75
CA ALA A 361 -0.81 3.01 3.66
C ALA A 361 -1.19 3.42 2.24
N ASP A 362 -0.19 3.61 1.38
CA ASP A 362 -0.35 4.07 0.00
C ASP A 362 -0.65 2.94 -0.99
N ARG A 363 -0.75 1.70 -0.52
CA ARG A 363 -1.03 0.54 -1.36
C ARG A 363 -2.52 0.26 -1.43
N ASP A 364 -2.95 -0.27 -2.57
CA ASP A 364 -4.35 -0.65 -2.82
C ASP A 364 -4.76 -1.91 -2.04
N ASP A 365 -3.79 -2.82 -1.78
CA ASP A 365 -4.04 -4.07 -1.07
C ASP A 365 -4.04 -3.88 0.47
N GLU A 366 -4.76 -4.75 1.17
CA GLU A 366 -4.51 -4.96 2.58
C GLU A 366 -3.14 -5.65 2.71
N VAL A 367 -2.26 -5.07 3.52
CA VAL A 367 -0.82 -5.38 3.57
C VAL A 367 -0.49 -6.85 3.85
N CYS A 368 -1.47 -7.67 4.15
CA CYS A 368 -1.32 -9.11 4.36
C CYS A 368 -2.64 -9.83 4.06
N SER A 369 -2.91 -10.03 2.82
CA SER A 369 -3.93 -11.00 2.40
C SER A 369 -3.25 -12.15 1.64
#